data_c7d9c302620fcd625aa5dd9059fdd300
#
_entry.id   c7d9c302620fcd625aa5dd9059fdd300
#
_cell.length_a   1.000
_cell.length_b   1.000
_cell.length_c   1.000
_cell.angle_alpha   90.00
_cell.angle_beta   90.00
_cell.angle_gamma   90.00
#
_symmetry.space_group_name_H-M   'P 1'
#
loop_
_entity.id
_entity.type
_entity.pdbx_description
1 polymer ?
#
loop_
_entity_poly.entity_id
_entity_poly.type
_entity_poly.pdbx_seq_one_letter_code
_entity_poly.pdbx_strand_id
1 'polypeptide(L)'
;MSPTTQGLLVLLVTLAMLLSGVPVAFGLGVISILFLILFQGFDALKVVAETFYAGLNDFTLVSIPMFVMMGAAIGSSPAGKDLYEALDRWLYRLPGGLVISNLGACAIFAALTGSSPACCAAIGKMGIPEMRRRGYPDDVATGSICAGGTLGILIPPSITFILYGIATETSIGRLFLAGVMPGLLLTGLFMVWTLFIIWKRGFRAHAPDFRYGWKEKFQSIPKIAPFIAIIIGVMWVLYGGVATPSEAAGVGAALCVLCAVLIYRMWSPEKWWQILRDTTRESIMILTIIAAAVLFGYMLTSLYLTQTLAQSIAEMHVNRWVLMGLINVFLLVCGFFIPPAAIILMTSPILLPIITAAGFDPVWFGVILTINMEVGLIHPPVGLNIYIVQAIAPDVPVTRVMWGTIPYVLCMFLAIVILCVFPDIATWLPDTLMGPVKPR
;
A
#
# COMPACT_ATOMS: atom_id res chain seq x y z
N MET A 1 -20.89 20.82 -25.96
CA MET A 1 -21.00 19.37 -25.57
C MET A 1 -21.67 19.30 -24.22
N SER A 2 -22.48 18.27 -23.94
CA SER A 2 -23.01 18.10 -22.58
C SER A 2 -21.88 17.75 -21.61
N PRO A 3 -21.97 18.13 -20.31
CA PRO A 3 -20.96 17.80 -19.33
C PRO A 3 -20.70 16.28 -19.21
N THR A 4 -21.74 15.45 -19.38
CA THR A 4 -21.63 14.00 -19.41
C THR A 4 -20.80 13.49 -20.60
N THR A 5 -20.97 14.06 -21.78
CA THR A 5 -20.18 13.70 -22.98
C THR A 5 -18.72 14.14 -22.80
N GLN A 6 -18.48 15.31 -22.20
CA GLN A 6 -17.15 15.80 -21.90
C GLN A 6 -16.46 14.86 -20.88
N GLY A 7 -17.17 14.46 -19.80
CA GLY A 7 -16.65 13.53 -18.80
C GLY A 7 -16.28 12.16 -19.38
N LEU A 8 -17.15 11.62 -20.28
CA LEU A 8 -16.86 10.36 -20.95
C LEU A 8 -15.63 10.48 -21.86
N LEU A 9 -15.49 11.57 -22.60
CA LEU A 9 -14.34 11.83 -23.47
C LEU A 9 -13.04 11.92 -22.65
N VAL A 10 -13.06 12.69 -21.54
CA VAL A 10 -11.92 12.80 -20.63
C VAL A 10 -11.54 11.43 -20.10
N LEU A 11 -12.51 10.63 -19.64
CA LEU A 11 -12.26 9.28 -19.11
C LEU A 11 -11.63 8.36 -20.16
N LEU A 12 -12.19 8.31 -21.36
CA LEU A 12 -11.69 7.45 -22.44
C LEU A 12 -10.27 7.83 -22.88
N VAL A 13 -10.00 9.12 -23.06
CA VAL A 13 -8.68 9.62 -23.45
C VAL A 13 -7.67 9.37 -22.33
N THR A 14 -8.06 9.57 -21.06
CA THR A 14 -7.20 9.29 -19.91
C THR A 14 -6.84 7.80 -19.84
N LEU A 15 -7.82 6.92 -19.96
CA LEU A 15 -7.58 5.47 -19.97
C LEU A 15 -6.70 5.06 -21.16
N ALA A 16 -6.98 5.55 -22.36
CA ALA A 16 -6.18 5.25 -23.55
C ALA A 16 -4.72 5.70 -23.40
N MET A 17 -4.50 6.90 -22.83
CA MET A 17 -3.17 7.44 -22.59
C MET A 17 -2.41 6.62 -21.54
N LEU A 18 -3.05 6.24 -20.45
CA LEU A 18 -2.43 5.43 -19.39
C LEU A 18 -2.12 4.00 -19.88
N LEU A 19 -3.00 3.42 -20.68
CA LEU A 19 -2.79 2.10 -21.29
C LEU A 19 -1.73 2.09 -22.39
N SER A 20 -1.38 3.25 -22.95
CA SER A 20 -0.31 3.37 -23.97
C SER A 20 1.10 3.21 -23.40
N GLY A 21 1.26 3.08 -22.08
CA GLY A 21 2.57 2.93 -21.41
C GLY A 21 3.31 4.24 -21.16
N VAL A 22 2.68 5.38 -21.40
CA VAL A 22 3.24 6.71 -21.03
C VAL A 22 3.32 6.80 -19.49
N PRO A 23 4.42 7.31 -18.92
CA PRO A 23 4.49 7.51 -17.48
C PRO A 23 3.32 8.37 -16.97
N VAL A 24 2.67 7.90 -15.92
CA VAL A 24 1.37 8.43 -15.42
C VAL A 24 1.39 9.94 -15.21
N ALA A 25 2.46 10.47 -14.63
CA ALA A 25 2.60 11.90 -14.38
C ALA A 25 2.50 12.74 -15.67
N PHE A 26 3.19 12.29 -16.73
CA PHE A 26 3.13 12.96 -18.03
C PHE A 26 1.78 12.77 -18.69
N GLY A 27 1.19 11.57 -18.61
CA GLY A 27 -0.14 11.30 -19.13
C GLY A 27 -1.19 12.24 -18.52
N LEU A 28 -1.27 12.30 -17.19
CA LEU A 28 -2.21 13.18 -16.49
C LEU A 28 -1.95 14.67 -16.77
N GLY A 29 -0.69 15.10 -16.77
CA GLY A 29 -0.33 16.49 -17.06
C GLY A 29 -0.72 16.92 -18.47
N VAL A 30 -0.37 16.11 -19.48
CA VAL A 30 -0.70 16.39 -20.89
C VAL A 30 -2.21 16.42 -21.12
N ILE A 31 -2.95 15.46 -20.57
CA ILE A 31 -4.41 15.41 -20.67
C ILE A 31 -5.04 16.64 -20.04
N SER A 32 -4.59 17.02 -18.84
CA SER A 32 -5.11 18.19 -18.15
C SER A 32 -4.93 19.47 -18.96
N ILE A 33 -3.72 19.67 -19.49
CA ILE A 33 -3.41 20.82 -20.35
C ILE A 33 -4.23 20.78 -21.63
N LEU A 34 -4.33 19.62 -22.29
CA LEU A 34 -5.09 19.44 -23.52
C LEU A 34 -6.58 19.82 -23.33
N PHE A 35 -7.22 19.29 -22.30
CA PHE A 35 -8.63 19.54 -22.06
C PHE A 35 -8.91 20.94 -21.54
N LEU A 36 -8.02 21.55 -20.76
CA LEU A 36 -8.10 22.96 -20.40
C LEU A 36 -8.08 23.85 -21.66
N ILE A 37 -7.16 23.60 -22.59
CA ILE A 37 -7.08 24.35 -23.85
C ILE A 37 -8.35 24.14 -24.70
N LEU A 38 -8.79 22.89 -24.85
CA LEU A 38 -9.93 22.54 -25.72
C LEU A 38 -11.25 23.15 -25.23
N PHE A 39 -11.48 23.19 -23.92
CA PHE A 39 -12.77 23.62 -23.37
C PHE A 39 -12.77 25.03 -22.80
N GLN A 40 -11.63 25.56 -22.37
CA GLN A 40 -11.52 26.89 -21.75
C GLN A 40 -10.60 27.86 -22.53
N GLY A 41 -9.85 27.33 -23.50
CA GLY A 41 -8.94 28.13 -24.33
C GLY A 41 -7.55 28.30 -23.69
N PHE A 42 -6.66 28.99 -24.43
CA PHE A 42 -5.25 29.18 -24.00
C PHE A 42 -5.08 29.99 -22.70
N ASP A 43 -6.05 30.84 -22.37
CA ASP A 43 -6.01 31.61 -21.11
C ASP A 43 -6.04 30.74 -19.86
N ALA A 44 -6.63 29.55 -19.94
CA ALA A 44 -6.64 28.58 -18.85
C ALA A 44 -5.23 28.08 -18.47
N LEU A 45 -4.24 28.23 -19.34
CA LEU A 45 -2.85 27.84 -19.03
C LEU A 45 -2.19 28.76 -18.02
N LYS A 46 -2.69 29.98 -17.77
CA LYS A 46 -2.14 30.92 -16.79
C LYS A 46 -2.13 30.37 -15.37
N VAL A 47 -3.09 29.49 -15.03
CA VAL A 47 -3.20 28.87 -13.70
C VAL A 47 -2.38 27.58 -13.55
N VAL A 48 -1.81 27.03 -14.62
CA VAL A 48 -1.10 25.76 -14.59
C VAL A 48 0.11 25.83 -13.66
N ALA A 49 0.94 26.86 -13.78
CA ALA A 49 2.13 27.03 -12.95
C ALA A 49 1.76 27.24 -11.47
N GLU A 50 0.71 28.02 -11.20
CA GLU A 50 0.21 28.26 -9.86
C GLU A 50 -0.35 26.97 -9.23
N THR A 51 -1.10 26.20 -10.01
CA THR A 51 -1.66 24.90 -9.57
C THR A 51 -0.55 23.90 -9.24
N PHE A 52 0.48 23.82 -10.07
CA PHE A 52 1.67 22.99 -9.78
C PHE A 52 2.38 23.45 -8.50
N TYR A 53 2.59 24.75 -8.36
CA TYR A 53 3.25 25.30 -7.18
C TYR A 53 2.42 25.03 -5.92
N ALA A 54 1.13 25.32 -5.94
CA ALA A 54 0.21 25.07 -4.81
C ALA A 54 0.17 23.60 -4.43
N GLY A 55 0.13 22.70 -5.42
CA GLY A 55 0.10 21.25 -5.19
C GLY A 55 1.39 20.67 -4.62
N LEU A 56 2.53 21.35 -4.80
CA LEU A 56 3.84 20.93 -4.26
C LEU A 56 4.25 21.71 -3.01
N ASN A 57 3.61 22.83 -2.72
CA ASN A 57 3.92 23.68 -1.57
C ASN A 57 3.13 23.25 -0.31
N ASP A 58 3.18 21.97 0.00
CA ASP A 58 2.58 21.41 1.21
C ASP A 58 3.67 20.71 2.04
N PHE A 59 3.81 21.13 3.30
CA PHE A 59 4.79 20.55 4.22
C PHE A 59 4.57 19.06 4.47
N THR A 60 3.35 18.58 4.33
CA THR A 60 3.01 17.16 4.47
C THR A 60 3.72 16.28 3.44
N LEU A 61 4.04 16.84 2.26
CA LEU A 61 4.79 16.13 1.21
C LEU A 61 6.20 15.71 1.62
N VAL A 62 6.79 16.38 2.60
CA VAL A 62 8.12 16.03 3.15
C VAL A 62 8.06 14.64 3.81
N SER A 63 6.89 14.21 4.27
CA SER A 63 6.73 12.86 4.83
C SER A 63 7.05 11.75 3.82
N ILE A 64 6.80 11.97 2.52
CA ILE A 64 7.02 10.97 1.47
C ILE A 64 8.48 10.57 1.36
N PRO A 65 9.44 11.48 1.08
CA PRO A 65 10.85 11.10 1.01
C PRO A 65 11.39 10.53 2.33
N MET A 66 10.86 10.97 3.47
CA MET A 66 11.28 10.45 4.77
C MET A 66 10.81 9.01 4.98
N PHE A 67 9.54 8.68 4.70
CA PHE A 67 9.07 7.28 4.79
C PHE A 67 9.71 6.38 3.73
N VAL A 68 9.93 6.87 2.50
CA VAL A 68 10.68 6.12 1.48
C VAL A 68 12.09 5.83 1.96
N MET A 69 12.78 6.82 2.56
CA MET A 69 14.12 6.64 3.13
C MET A 69 14.12 5.64 4.29
N MET A 70 13.12 5.70 5.17
CA MET A 70 12.94 4.76 6.27
C MET A 70 12.85 3.32 5.73
N GLY A 71 11.99 3.10 4.74
CA GLY A 71 11.82 1.81 4.08
C GLY A 71 13.06 1.33 3.35
N ALA A 72 13.73 2.21 2.60
CA ALA A 72 14.93 1.90 1.85
C ALA A 72 16.12 1.53 2.75
N ALA A 73 16.33 2.27 3.85
CA ALA A 73 17.40 1.99 4.81
C ALA A 73 17.25 0.60 5.45
N ILE A 74 16.04 0.27 5.92
CA ILE A 74 15.75 -1.03 6.54
C ILE A 74 15.70 -2.14 5.49
N GLY A 75 15.08 -1.89 4.33
CA GLY A 75 14.95 -2.85 3.24
C GLY A 75 16.31 -3.29 2.66
N SER A 76 17.30 -2.41 2.69
CA SER A 76 18.68 -2.70 2.25
C SER A 76 19.55 -3.34 3.33
N SER A 77 19.06 -3.44 4.56
CA SER A 77 19.76 -4.01 5.71
C SER A 77 19.41 -5.49 5.91
N PRO A 78 20.17 -6.24 6.74
CA PRO A 78 19.81 -7.59 7.15
C PRO A 78 18.58 -7.70 8.06
N ALA A 79 17.86 -6.60 8.31
CA ALA A 79 16.70 -6.55 9.21
C ALA A 79 15.61 -7.57 8.87
N GLY A 80 15.30 -7.73 7.60
CA GLY A 80 14.31 -8.73 7.14
C GLY A 80 14.71 -10.16 7.52
N LYS A 81 16.01 -10.48 7.45
CA LYS A 81 16.55 -11.77 7.88
C LYS A 81 16.41 -11.98 9.39
N ASP A 82 16.81 -10.99 10.17
CA ASP A 82 16.74 -11.08 11.64
C ASP A 82 15.32 -11.23 12.15
N LEU A 83 14.39 -10.48 11.52
CA LEU A 83 12.96 -10.57 11.83
C LEU A 83 12.40 -11.95 11.48
N TYR A 84 12.72 -12.46 10.29
CA TYR A 84 12.34 -13.79 9.87
C TYR A 84 12.85 -14.87 10.82
N GLU A 85 14.18 -14.87 11.13
CA GLU A 85 14.78 -15.84 12.04
C GLU A 85 14.17 -15.80 13.44
N ALA A 86 13.88 -14.61 13.94
CA ALA A 86 13.26 -14.45 15.25
C ALA A 86 11.86 -15.07 15.28
N LEU A 87 11.02 -14.78 14.30
CA LEU A 87 9.68 -15.33 14.22
C LEU A 87 9.67 -16.84 13.98
N ASP A 88 10.58 -17.36 13.14
CA ASP A 88 10.73 -18.81 12.96
C ASP A 88 11.04 -19.50 14.28
N ARG A 89 11.95 -18.96 15.12
CA ARG A 89 12.27 -19.52 16.44
C ARG A 89 11.08 -19.59 17.40
N TRP A 90 10.13 -18.65 17.27
CA TRP A 90 8.93 -18.63 18.12
C TRP A 90 7.82 -19.53 17.60
N LEU A 91 7.65 -19.59 16.27
CA LEU A 91 6.51 -20.22 15.63
C LEU A 91 6.79 -21.59 14.99
N TYR A 92 8.05 -22.08 15.05
CA TYR A 92 8.46 -23.33 14.39
C TYR A 92 7.65 -24.57 14.79
N ARG A 93 7.01 -24.57 15.98
CA ARG A 93 6.18 -25.68 16.47
C ARG A 93 4.80 -25.74 15.86
N LEU A 94 4.34 -24.65 15.28
CA LEU A 94 3.02 -24.61 14.66
C LEU A 94 3.02 -25.40 13.35
N PRO A 95 1.95 -26.16 13.04
CA PRO A 95 1.79 -26.72 11.71
C PRO A 95 1.76 -25.55 10.71
N GLY A 96 2.64 -25.58 9.69
CA GLY A 96 2.81 -24.43 8.80
C GLY A 96 3.56 -23.24 9.40
N GLY A 97 4.22 -23.42 10.56
CA GLY A 97 4.85 -22.35 11.32
C GLY A 97 5.79 -21.47 10.51
N LEU A 98 6.47 -22.03 9.51
CA LEU A 98 7.37 -21.26 8.66
C LEU A 98 6.62 -20.26 7.77
N VAL A 99 5.48 -20.63 7.19
CA VAL A 99 4.68 -19.72 6.35
C VAL A 99 4.00 -18.66 7.22
N ILE A 100 3.54 -19.05 8.41
CA ILE A 100 2.99 -18.10 9.41
C ILE A 100 4.08 -17.11 9.84
N SER A 101 5.31 -17.59 10.07
CA SER A 101 6.46 -16.73 10.41
C SER A 101 6.77 -15.74 9.29
N ASN A 102 6.69 -16.18 8.02
CA ASN A 102 6.86 -15.31 6.86
C ASN A 102 5.77 -14.22 6.79
N LEU A 103 4.50 -14.61 6.94
CA LEU A 103 3.38 -13.66 6.93
C LEU A 103 3.48 -12.66 8.11
N GLY A 104 3.84 -13.15 9.30
CA GLY A 104 4.10 -12.30 10.46
C GLY A 104 5.31 -11.37 10.25
N ALA A 105 6.39 -11.87 9.64
CA ALA A 105 7.54 -11.07 9.27
C ALA A 105 7.18 -10.00 8.24
N CYS A 106 6.37 -10.35 7.23
CA CYS A 106 5.85 -9.39 6.28
C CYS A 106 5.01 -8.30 6.98
N ALA A 107 4.12 -8.66 7.89
CA ALA A 107 3.28 -7.71 8.61
C ALA A 107 4.09 -6.70 9.45
N ILE A 108 5.11 -7.17 10.17
CA ILE A 108 6.00 -6.28 10.94
C ILE A 108 6.90 -5.46 10.02
N PHE A 109 7.45 -6.08 8.98
CA PHE A 109 8.33 -5.39 8.02
C PHE A 109 7.57 -4.37 7.17
N ALA A 110 6.30 -4.63 6.91
CA ALA A 110 5.36 -3.72 6.26
C ALA A 110 5.31 -2.37 6.98
N ALA A 111 5.16 -2.40 8.31
CA ALA A 111 5.13 -1.20 9.15
C ALA A 111 6.45 -0.39 9.16
N LEU A 112 7.55 -0.94 8.63
CA LEU A 112 8.82 -0.22 8.50
C LEU A 112 9.05 0.32 7.09
N THR A 113 8.54 -0.38 6.08
CA THR A 113 8.84 -0.06 4.68
C THR A 113 7.74 0.77 4.02
N GLY A 114 6.49 0.62 4.45
CA GLY A 114 5.35 1.26 3.80
C GLY A 114 5.19 0.91 2.32
N SER A 115 5.89 -0.13 1.84
CA SER A 115 6.00 -0.50 0.43
C SER A 115 5.83 -2.01 0.24
N SER A 116 4.85 -2.41 -0.56
CA SER A 116 4.57 -3.80 -0.89
C SER A 116 5.74 -4.49 -1.63
N PRO A 117 6.31 -3.91 -2.69
CA PRO A 117 7.46 -4.48 -3.39
C PRO A 117 8.68 -4.68 -2.50
N ALA A 118 8.99 -3.70 -1.65
CA ALA A 118 10.13 -3.77 -0.74
C ALA A 118 9.96 -4.89 0.30
N CYS A 119 8.76 -5.01 0.88
CA CYS A 119 8.42 -6.08 1.83
C CYS A 119 8.54 -7.46 1.16
N CYS A 120 7.93 -7.63 -0.02
CA CYS A 120 7.98 -8.85 -0.81
C CYS A 120 9.42 -9.27 -1.13
N ALA A 121 10.26 -8.33 -1.57
CA ALA A 121 11.66 -8.59 -1.91
C ALA A 121 12.50 -8.97 -0.70
N ALA A 122 12.37 -8.24 0.41
CA ALA A 122 13.18 -8.46 1.61
C ALA A 122 12.88 -9.80 2.28
N ILE A 123 11.61 -10.08 2.55
CA ILE A 123 11.21 -11.33 3.23
C ILE A 123 11.25 -12.51 2.25
N GLY A 124 10.90 -12.31 0.99
CA GLY A 124 10.91 -13.36 -0.04
C GLY A 124 12.28 -13.96 -0.30
N LYS A 125 13.36 -13.16 -0.31
CA LYS A 125 14.74 -13.63 -0.48
C LYS A 125 15.15 -14.65 0.58
N MET A 126 14.60 -14.58 1.78
CA MET A 126 14.88 -15.49 2.86
C MET A 126 13.83 -16.59 2.97
N GLY A 127 12.56 -16.22 2.89
CA GLY A 127 11.44 -17.11 3.14
C GLY A 127 11.25 -18.17 2.06
N ILE A 128 11.33 -17.82 0.79
CA ILE A 128 11.08 -18.76 -0.33
C ILE A 128 12.10 -19.90 -0.33
N PRO A 129 13.43 -19.67 -0.32
CA PRO A 129 14.41 -20.74 -0.28
C PRO A 129 14.26 -21.65 0.95
N GLU A 130 14.00 -21.07 2.13
CA GLU A 130 13.85 -21.83 3.37
C GLU A 130 12.57 -22.68 3.36
N MET A 131 11.45 -22.15 2.87
CA MET A 131 10.23 -22.94 2.72
C MET A 131 10.43 -24.11 1.75
N ARG A 132 11.07 -23.87 0.61
CA ARG A 132 11.39 -24.92 -0.37
C ARG A 132 12.33 -25.97 0.20
N ARG A 133 13.34 -25.56 0.97
CA ARG A 133 14.27 -26.48 1.66
C ARG A 133 13.54 -27.41 2.64
N ARG A 134 12.48 -26.92 3.31
CA ARG A 134 11.63 -27.71 4.21
C ARG A 134 10.52 -28.44 3.47
N GLY A 135 10.53 -28.46 2.13
CA GLY A 135 9.61 -29.23 1.27
C GLY A 135 8.26 -28.61 1.05
N TYR A 136 8.06 -27.33 1.37
CA TYR A 136 6.79 -26.65 1.05
C TYR A 136 6.59 -26.56 -0.48
N PRO A 137 5.34 -26.76 -0.97
CA PRO A 137 5.04 -26.59 -2.38
C PRO A 137 5.35 -25.18 -2.87
N ASP A 138 5.86 -25.06 -4.10
CA ASP A 138 6.28 -23.77 -4.68
C ASP A 138 5.16 -22.75 -4.72
N ASP A 139 3.92 -23.16 -5.02
CA ASP A 139 2.74 -22.30 -5.05
C ASP A 139 2.42 -21.72 -3.68
N VAL A 140 2.58 -22.48 -2.61
CA VAL A 140 2.39 -22.01 -1.23
C VAL A 140 3.53 -21.08 -0.83
N ALA A 141 4.78 -21.46 -1.13
CA ALA A 141 5.95 -20.67 -0.78
C ALA A 141 5.94 -19.31 -1.47
N THR A 142 5.68 -19.29 -2.78
CA THR A 142 5.69 -18.06 -3.57
C THR A 142 4.43 -17.22 -3.36
N GLY A 143 3.25 -17.84 -3.35
CA GLY A 143 1.97 -17.16 -3.16
C GLY A 143 1.84 -16.48 -1.80
N SER A 144 2.31 -17.13 -0.72
CA SER A 144 2.28 -16.52 0.61
C SER A 144 3.19 -15.31 0.75
N ILE A 145 4.34 -15.29 0.07
CA ILE A 145 5.25 -14.14 0.05
C ILE A 145 4.68 -13.01 -0.79
N CYS A 146 4.08 -13.31 -1.96
CA CYS A 146 3.38 -12.29 -2.75
C CYS A 146 2.29 -11.61 -1.91
N ALA A 147 1.46 -12.41 -1.24
CA ALA A 147 0.38 -11.91 -0.38
C ALA A 147 0.91 -11.18 0.86
N GLY A 148 1.88 -11.76 1.56
CA GLY A 148 2.50 -11.10 2.72
C GLY A 148 3.12 -9.75 2.36
N GLY A 149 3.72 -9.64 1.18
CA GLY A 149 4.26 -8.39 0.67
C GLY A 149 3.22 -7.28 0.57
N THR A 150 1.97 -7.60 0.17
CA THR A 150 0.92 -6.58 0.02
C THR A 150 0.59 -5.86 1.31
N LEU A 151 0.73 -6.52 2.47
CA LEU A 151 0.53 -5.88 3.77
C LEU A 151 1.37 -4.59 3.93
N GLY A 152 2.44 -4.42 3.11
CA GLY A 152 3.31 -3.25 3.10
C GLY A 152 2.66 -1.92 2.76
N ILE A 153 1.47 -1.91 2.16
CA ILE A 153 0.73 -0.68 1.87
C ILE A 153 -0.51 -0.50 2.74
N LEU A 154 -0.91 -1.52 3.51
CA LEU A 154 -2.06 -1.44 4.40
C LEU A 154 -1.67 -1.20 5.86
N ILE A 155 -0.61 -1.89 6.34
CA ILE A 155 -0.16 -1.72 7.73
C ILE A 155 0.66 -0.44 7.84
N PRO A 156 0.25 0.51 8.72
CA PRO A 156 0.92 1.79 8.83
C PRO A 156 2.31 1.72 9.52
N PRO A 157 3.21 2.67 9.21
CA PRO A 157 3.02 3.79 8.27
C PRO A 157 3.03 3.35 6.80
N SER A 158 2.16 3.92 6.00
CA SER A 158 1.92 3.54 4.60
C SER A 158 1.96 4.75 3.67
N ILE A 159 2.79 4.67 2.63
CA ILE A 159 2.86 5.71 1.59
C ILE A 159 1.51 5.87 0.89
N THR A 160 0.78 4.78 0.70
CA THR A 160 -0.55 4.74 0.08
C THR A 160 -1.56 5.59 0.84
N PHE A 161 -1.60 5.46 2.17
CA PHE A 161 -2.46 6.30 3.02
C PHE A 161 -2.04 7.77 3.03
N ILE A 162 -0.74 8.06 2.92
CA ILE A 162 -0.27 9.45 2.80
C ILE A 162 -0.79 10.06 1.50
N LEU A 163 -0.66 9.35 0.39
CA LEU A 163 -1.14 9.80 -0.93
C LEU A 163 -2.65 10.02 -0.93
N TYR A 164 -3.40 9.08 -0.35
CA TYR A 164 -4.84 9.21 -0.22
C TYR A 164 -5.21 10.40 0.67
N GLY A 165 -4.55 10.55 1.82
CA GLY A 165 -4.80 11.65 2.75
C GLY A 165 -4.55 13.03 2.11
N ILE A 166 -3.46 13.17 1.33
CA ILE A 166 -3.15 14.39 0.59
C ILE A 166 -4.20 14.64 -0.50
N ALA A 167 -4.55 13.63 -1.30
CA ALA A 167 -5.49 13.78 -2.41
C ALA A 167 -6.93 14.06 -1.97
N THR A 168 -7.30 13.68 -0.75
CA THR A 168 -8.67 13.81 -0.20
C THR A 168 -8.78 14.79 0.96
N GLU A 169 -7.66 15.44 1.33
CA GLU A 169 -7.57 16.29 2.54
C GLU A 169 -8.02 15.55 3.82
N THR A 170 -7.85 14.23 3.84
CA THR A 170 -8.20 13.38 4.98
C THR A 170 -7.00 13.25 5.91
N SER A 171 -7.23 13.28 7.23
CA SER A 171 -6.16 13.16 8.22
C SER A 171 -5.33 11.87 8.05
N ILE A 172 -4.04 12.02 7.77
CA ILE A 172 -3.10 10.90 7.61
C ILE A 172 -3.00 10.08 8.91
N GLY A 173 -3.01 10.75 10.07
CA GLY A 173 -3.02 10.05 11.35
C GLY A 173 -4.24 9.14 11.52
N ARG A 174 -5.44 9.63 11.15
CA ARG A 174 -6.65 8.80 11.15
C ARG A 174 -6.57 7.62 10.18
N LEU A 175 -6.04 7.83 8.98
CA LEU A 175 -5.85 6.76 7.98
C LEU A 175 -4.87 5.70 8.48
N PHE A 176 -3.81 6.10 9.14
CA PHE A 176 -2.86 5.16 9.75
C PHE A 176 -3.53 4.31 10.83
N LEU A 177 -4.29 4.93 11.74
CA LEU A 177 -5.07 4.17 12.74
C LEU A 177 -6.08 3.23 12.08
N ALA A 178 -6.76 3.71 11.04
CA ALA A 178 -7.75 2.92 10.31
C ALA A 178 -7.16 1.70 9.61
N GLY A 179 -5.89 1.73 9.22
CA GLY A 179 -5.19 0.61 8.58
C GLY A 179 -4.78 -0.51 9.54
N VAL A 180 -4.66 -0.24 10.85
CA VAL A 180 -4.15 -1.22 11.82
C VAL A 180 -5.04 -2.45 11.92
N MET A 181 -6.32 -2.26 12.27
CA MET A 181 -7.24 -3.39 12.47
C MET A 181 -7.53 -4.16 11.18
N PRO A 182 -7.79 -3.51 10.02
CA PRO A 182 -7.88 -4.20 8.74
C PRO A 182 -6.61 -4.93 8.34
N GLY A 183 -5.43 -4.36 8.60
CA GLY A 183 -4.15 -5.02 8.35
C GLY A 183 -3.96 -6.29 9.18
N LEU A 184 -4.34 -6.27 10.45
CA LEU A 184 -4.35 -7.45 11.33
C LEU A 184 -5.39 -8.48 10.87
N LEU A 185 -6.59 -8.03 10.48
CA LEU A 185 -7.65 -8.89 9.92
C LEU A 185 -7.14 -9.62 8.68
N LEU A 186 -6.54 -8.89 7.72
CA LEU A 186 -6.05 -9.46 6.48
C LEU A 186 -4.89 -10.44 6.73
N THR A 187 -3.96 -10.07 7.61
CA THR A 187 -2.87 -10.96 8.06
C THR A 187 -3.44 -12.25 8.64
N GLY A 188 -4.46 -12.14 9.51
CA GLY A 188 -5.14 -13.29 10.10
C GLY A 188 -5.82 -14.17 9.05
N LEU A 189 -6.52 -13.58 8.09
CA LEU A 189 -7.14 -14.32 6.97
C LEU A 189 -6.09 -15.07 6.14
N PHE A 190 -4.96 -14.45 5.83
CA PHE A 190 -3.86 -15.09 5.12
C PHE A 190 -3.27 -16.26 5.91
N MET A 191 -3.08 -16.09 7.22
CA MET A 191 -2.58 -17.16 8.08
C MET A 191 -3.57 -18.32 8.16
N VAL A 192 -4.85 -18.03 8.38
CA VAL A 192 -5.93 -19.06 8.46
C VAL A 192 -6.03 -19.82 7.14
N TRP A 193 -6.03 -19.11 6.00
CA TRP A 193 -6.04 -19.78 4.70
C TRP A 193 -4.83 -20.68 4.50
N THR A 194 -3.66 -20.18 4.86
CA THR A 194 -2.41 -20.95 4.72
C THR A 194 -2.42 -22.22 5.57
N LEU A 195 -2.88 -22.11 6.81
CA LEU A 195 -3.08 -23.29 7.68
C LEU A 195 -4.05 -24.28 7.07
N PHE A 196 -5.17 -23.80 6.55
CA PHE A 196 -6.19 -24.63 5.92
C PHE A 196 -5.64 -25.41 4.72
N ILE A 197 -4.89 -24.76 3.81
CA ILE A 197 -4.35 -25.43 2.62
C ILE A 197 -3.27 -26.45 2.98
N ILE A 198 -2.43 -26.15 3.98
CA ILE A 198 -1.40 -27.06 4.49
C ILE A 198 -2.06 -28.30 5.11
N TRP A 199 -3.09 -28.10 5.93
CA TRP A 199 -3.85 -29.18 6.54
C TRP A 199 -4.58 -30.03 5.49
N LYS A 200 -5.28 -29.39 4.54
CA LYS A 200 -6.01 -30.08 3.47
C LYS A 200 -5.11 -30.94 2.58
N ARG A 201 -3.89 -30.45 2.27
CA ARG A 201 -2.91 -31.20 1.48
C ARG A 201 -2.19 -32.30 2.28
N GLY A 202 -2.48 -32.46 3.56
CA GLY A 202 -1.80 -33.41 4.44
C GLY A 202 -0.29 -33.16 4.57
N PHE A 203 0.13 -31.93 4.27
CA PHE A 203 1.53 -31.58 4.23
C PHE A 203 2.08 -31.51 5.66
N ARG A 204 3.07 -32.35 5.91
CA ARG A 204 3.90 -32.31 7.12
C ARG A 204 5.24 -31.73 6.72
N ALA A 205 5.47 -30.46 7.04
CA ALA A 205 6.81 -29.89 6.89
C ALA A 205 7.84 -30.79 7.60
N HIS A 206 8.97 -31.02 6.97
CA HIS A 206 10.07 -31.67 7.67
C HIS A 206 10.39 -30.81 8.89
N ALA A 207 10.08 -31.33 10.08
CA ALA A 207 10.45 -30.65 11.31
C ALA A 207 11.96 -30.46 11.29
N PRO A 208 12.48 -29.29 11.63
CA PRO A 208 13.91 -29.13 11.75
C PRO A 208 14.43 -30.13 12.76
N ASP A 209 15.58 -30.75 12.46
CA ASP A 209 16.22 -31.74 13.33
C ASP A 209 16.63 -31.17 14.69
N PHE A 210 16.51 -29.86 14.87
CA PHE A 210 16.84 -29.14 16.09
C PHE A 210 15.60 -28.46 16.70
N ARG A 211 15.56 -28.46 18.01
CA ARG A 211 14.52 -27.77 18.81
C ARG A 211 15.12 -26.52 19.41
N TYR A 212 14.53 -25.37 19.09
CA TYR A 212 14.91 -24.12 19.74
C TYR A 212 14.54 -24.15 21.24
N GLY A 213 15.54 -23.97 22.08
CA GLY A 213 15.36 -23.79 23.51
C GLY A 213 14.79 -22.40 23.85
N TRP A 214 14.33 -22.24 25.09
CA TRP A 214 13.85 -20.92 25.54
C TRP A 214 14.96 -19.86 25.47
N LYS A 215 16.20 -20.22 25.76
CA LYS A 215 17.36 -19.32 25.66
C LYS A 215 17.51 -18.75 24.25
N GLU A 216 17.40 -19.59 23.22
CA GLU A 216 17.55 -19.18 21.82
C GLU A 216 16.37 -18.30 21.35
N LYS A 217 15.15 -18.56 21.89
CA LYS A 217 13.97 -17.72 21.65
C LYS A 217 14.17 -16.32 22.22
N PHE A 218 14.55 -16.21 23.49
CA PHE A 218 14.81 -14.92 24.12
C PHE A 218 16.00 -14.17 23.53
N GLN A 219 17.03 -14.87 23.07
CA GLN A 219 18.16 -14.27 22.35
C GLN A 219 17.78 -13.67 20.99
N SER A 220 16.64 -14.02 20.42
CA SER A 220 16.16 -13.43 19.19
C SER A 220 15.41 -12.10 19.39
N ILE A 221 14.87 -11.84 20.60
CA ILE A 221 14.12 -10.62 20.89
C ILE A 221 14.94 -9.34 20.66
N PRO A 222 16.20 -9.22 21.12
CA PRO A 222 17.00 -8.02 20.86
C PRO A 222 17.20 -7.69 19.39
N LYS A 223 17.08 -8.68 18.49
CA LYS A 223 17.20 -8.48 17.06
C LYS A 223 15.99 -7.75 16.45
N ILE A 224 14.81 -7.95 17.02
CA ILE A 224 13.54 -7.34 16.54
C ILE A 224 13.12 -6.14 17.39
N ALA A 225 13.59 -6.04 18.62
CA ALA A 225 13.21 -4.98 19.56
C ALA A 225 13.42 -3.56 19.02
N PRO A 226 14.52 -3.21 18.32
CA PRO A 226 14.71 -1.88 17.76
C PRO A 226 13.62 -1.51 16.74
N PHE A 227 13.22 -2.45 15.90
CA PHE A 227 12.20 -2.23 14.87
C PHE A 227 10.82 -2.04 15.47
N ILE A 228 10.46 -2.89 16.44
CA ILE A 228 9.19 -2.74 17.16
C ILE A 228 9.17 -1.42 17.93
N ALA A 229 10.30 -1.03 18.55
CA ALA A 229 10.39 0.25 19.25
C ALA A 229 10.24 1.44 18.31
N ILE A 230 10.80 1.40 17.09
CA ILE A 230 10.64 2.45 16.08
C ILE A 230 9.17 2.54 15.65
N ILE A 231 8.53 1.39 15.32
CA ILE A 231 7.12 1.37 14.92
C ILE A 231 6.24 1.96 16.02
N ILE A 232 6.37 1.46 17.25
CA ILE A 232 5.58 1.93 18.40
C ILE A 232 5.88 3.42 18.66
N GLY A 233 7.14 3.84 18.58
CA GLY A 233 7.55 5.22 18.80
C GLY A 233 6.95 6.18 17.78
N VAL A 234 7.05 5.87 16.49
CA VAL A 234 6.46 6.67 15.40
C VAL A 234 4.95 6.76 15.56
N MET A 235 4.29 5.63 15.84
CA MET A 235 2.84 5.59 16.01
C MET A 235 2.42 6.36 17.27
N TRP A 236 3.13 6.21 18.38
CA TRP A 236 2.84 6.92 19.62
C TRP A 236 2.97 8.45 19.47
N VAL A 237 4.03 8.92 18.79
CA VAL A 237 4.26 10.34 18.54
C VAL A 237 3.17 10.94 17.66
N LEU A 238 2.73 10.19 16.64
CA LEU A 238 1.64 10.59 15.74
C LEU A 238 0.30 10.67 16.47
N TYR A 239 -0.04 9.64 17.25
CA TYR A 239 -1.36 9.53 17.90
C TYR A 239 -1.46 10.35 19.16
N GLY A 240 -0.36 10.57 19.84
CA GLY A 240 -0.28 11.48 20.99
C GLY A 240 -0.38 12.96 20.60
N GLY A 241 -0.44 13.28 19.30
CA GLY A 241 -0.46 14.66 18.81
C GLY A 241 0.85 15.42 19.10
N VAL A 242 1.93 14.67 19.37
CA VAL A 242 3.25 15.24 19.72
C VAL A 242 3.96 15.77 18.48
N ALA A 243 3.75 15.13 17.33
CA ALA A 243 4.35 15.54 16.07
C ALA A 243 3.39 15.33 14.89
N THR A 244 3.63 16.12 13.84
CA THR A 244 2.99 15.97 12.53
C THR A 244 3.47 14.69 11.81
N PRO A 245 2.76 14.20 10.78
CA PRO A 245 3.22 13.08 9.97
C PRO A 245 4.62 13.28 9.39
N SER A 246 4.97 14.50 8.98
CA SER A 246 6.28 14.83 8.41
C SER A 246 7.42 14.75 9.44
N GLU A 247 7.17 15.26 10.65
CA GLU A 247 8.12 15.19 11.75
C GLU A 247 8.33 13.74 12.23
N ALA A 248 7.23 12.98 12.37
CA ALA A 248 7.29 11.57 12.74
C ALA A 248 8.03 10.74 11.69
N ALA A 249 7.83 11.03 10.40
CA ALA A 249 8.56 10.42 9.29
C ALA A 249 10.05 10.72 9.36
N GLY A 250 10.42 11.98 9.62
CA GLY A 250 11.81 12.40 9.78
C GLY A 250 12.53 11.69 10.93
N VAL A 251 11.87 11.61 12.09
CA VAL A 251 12.40 10.87 13.26
C VAL A 251 12.51 9.39 12.95
N GLY A 252 11.47 8.79 12.35
CA GLY A 252 11.47 7.38 11.95
C GLY A 252 12.61 7.05 10.98
N ALA A 253 12.80 7.89 9.94
CA ALA A 253 13.89 7.75 8.98
C ALA A 253 15.26 7.84 9.67
N ALA A 254 15.47 8.85 10.52
CA ALA A 254 16.72 9.00 11.26
C ALA A 254 17.02 7.80 12.15
N LEU A 255 16.03 7.29 12.88
CA LEU A 255 16.19 6.10 13.72
C LEU A 255 16.49 4.85 12.88
N CYS A 256 15.84 4.65 11.75
CA CYS A 256 16.12 3.53 10.84
C CYS A 256 17.54 3.61 10.25
N VAL A 257 17.98 4.81 9.84
CA VAL A 257 19.36 5.05 9.38
C VAL A 257 20.35 4.74 10.50
N LEU A 258 20.11 5.22 11.73
CA LEU A 258 20.95 4.93 12.87
C LEU A 258 21.02 3.42 13.18
N CYS A 259 19.89 2.71 13.12
CA CYS A 259 19.86 1.26 13.28
C CYS A 259 20.67 0.56 12.18
N ALA A 260 20.53 0.97 10.92
CA ALA A 260 21.28 0.41 9.80
C ALA A 260 22.80 0.62 9.97
N VAL A 261 23.22 1.81 10.42
CA VAL A 261 24.63 2.15 10.64
C VAL A 261 25.18 1.47 11.89
N LEU A 262 24.51 1.60 13.03
CA LEU A 262 25.06 1.18 14.34
C LEU A 262 24.89 -0.32 14.59
N ILE A 263 23.72 -0.89 14.28
CA ILE A 263 23.41 -2.30 14.54
C ILE A 263 23.92 -3.16 13.39
N TYR A 264 23.62 -2.79 12.15
CA TYR A 264 23.99 -3.59 10.98
C TYR A 264 25.33 -3.20 10.36
N ARG A 265 26.03 -2.22 10.92
CA ARG A 265 27.36 -1.77 10.49
C ARG A 265 27.43 -1.48 8.98
N MET A 266 26.40 -0.87 8.46
CA MET A 266 26.33 -0.48 7.05
C MET A 266 27.17 0.79 6.82
N TRP A 267 28.50 0.64 6.75
CA TRP A 267 29.43 1.74 6.61
C TRP A 267 29.84 2.05 5.17
N SER A 268 29.40 1.22 4.18
CA SER A 268 29.78 1.40 2.78
C SER A 268 29.14 2.67 2.19
N PRO A 269 29.93 3.67 1.75
CA PRO A 269 29.41 4.87 1.10
C PRO A 269 28.63 4.54 -0.19
N GLU A 270 29.07 3.51 -0.92
CA GLU A 270 28.42 3.08 -2.15
C GLU A 270 26.99 2.60 -1.92
N LYS A 271 26.76 1.81 -0.84
CA LYS A 271 25.42 1.36 -0.46
C LYS A 271 24.55 2.53 -0.07
N TRP A 272 25.08 3.49 0.69
CA TRP A 272 24.33 4.68 1.07
C TRP A 272 24.01 5.56 -0.15
N TRP A 273 24.94 5.65 -1.09
CA TRP A 273 24.67 6.36 -2.34
C TRP A 273 23.53 5.71 -3.14
N GLN A 274 23.50 4.36 -3.21
CA GLN A 274 22.39 3.64 -3.83
C GLN A 274 21.06 3.90 -3.12
N ILE A 275 21.03 3.78 -1.79
CA ILE A 275 19.84 4.04 -0.98
C ILE A 275 19.32 5.47 -1.22
N LEU A 276 20.20 6.47 -1.16
CA LEU A 276 19.83 7.87 -1.40
C LEU A 276 19.31 8.08 -2.82
N ARG A 277 19.98 7.51 -3.81
CA ARG A 277 19.58 7.60 -5.22
C ARG A 277 18.19 6.98 -5.44
N ASP A 278 17.96 5.80 -4.90
CA ASP A 278 16.70 5.09 -5.07
C ASP A 278 15.57 5.82 -4.32
N THR A 279 15.82 6.29 -3.11
CA THR A 279 14.89 7.14 -2.33
C THR A 279 14.53 8.41 -3.10
N THR A 280 15.53 9.10 -3.63
CA THR A 280 15.32 10.34 -4.40
C THR A 280 14.52 10.07 -5.67
N ARG A 281 14.85 9.01 -6.40
CA ARG A 281 14.15 8.63 -7.64
C ARG A 281 12.67 8.31 -7.37
N GLU A 282 12.40 7.51 -6.34
CA GLU A 282 11.02 7.15 -5.95
C GLU A 282 10.26 8.38 -5.47
N SER A 283 10.86 9.21 -4.64
CA SER A 283 10.25 10.45 -4.14
C SER A 283 9.91 11.43 -5.25
N ILE A 284 10.84 11.68 -6.18
CA ILE A 284 10.60 12.55 -7.34
C ILE A 284 9.48 11.99 -8.21
N MET A 285 9.45 10.68 -8.44
CA MET A 285 8.38 10.04 -9.20
C MET A 285 7.02 10.31 -8.55
N ILE A 286 6.90 10.08 -7.24
CA ILE A 286 5.65 10.28 -6.50
C ILE A 286 5.25 11.76 -6.52
N LEU A 287 6.16 12.69 -6.21
CA LEU A 287 5.88 14.13 -6.20
C LEU A 287 5.46 14.63 -7.59
N THR A 288 6.06 14.11 -8.66
CA THR A 288 5.67 14.47 -10.03
C THR A 288 4.26 13.97 -10.37
N ILE A 289 3.89 12.77 -9.88
CA ILE A 289 2.51 12.25 -10.05
C ILE A 289 1.53 13.12 -9.26
N ILE A 290 1.87 13.53 -8.03
CA ILE A 290 1.02 14.43 -7.22
C ILE A 290 0.78 15.74 -7.96
N ALA A 291 1.82 16.40 -8.44
CA ALA A 291 1.71 17.66 -9.18
C ALA A 291 0.78 17.53 -10.39
N ALA A 292 0.96 16.47 -11.19
CA ALA A 292 0.10 16.20 -12.33
C ALA A 292 -1.34 15.87 -11.93
N ALA A 293 -1.54 15.14 -10.83
CA ALA A 293 -2.86 14.79 -10.32
C ALA A 293 -3.62 16.00 -9.76
N VAL A 294 -2.93 16.93 -9.09
CA VAL A 294 -3.54 18.20 -8.64
C VAL A 294 -4.02 19.00 -9.83
N LEU A 295 -3.22 19.10 -10.90
CA LEU A 295 -3.65 19.75 -12.13
C LEU A 295 -4.84 19.03 -12.78
N PHE A 296 -4.84 17.69 -12.77
CA PHE A 296 -5.93 16.88 -13.29
C PHE A 296 -7.23 17.12 -12.48
N GLY A 297 -7.14 17.13 -11.15
CA GLY A 297 -8.24 17.45 -10.25
C GLY A 297 -8.79 18.87 -10.49
N TYR A 298 -7.90 19.85 -10.66
CA TYR A 298 -8.27 21.21 -11.04
C TYR A 298 -9.05 21.24 -12.37
N MET A 299 -8.54 20.58 -13.40
CA MET A 299 -9.20 20.48 -14.72
C MET A 299 -10.61 19.87 -14.59
N LEU A 300 -10.75 18.75 -13.87
CA LEU A 300 -12.05 18.10 -13.65
C LEU A 300 -13.04 19.02 -12.94
N THR A 301 -12.57 19.73 -11.92
CA THR A 301 -13.41 20.65 -11.13
C THR A 301 -13.79 21.89 -11.93
N SER A 302 -12.84 22.47 -12.67
CA SER A 302 -13.08 23.67 -13.49
C SER A 302 -14.00 23.42 -14.69
N LEU A 303 -14.09 22.16 -15.13
CA LEU A 303 -15.05 21.71 -16.16
C LEU A 303 -16.37 21.19 -15.55
N TYR A 304 -16.57 21.30 -14.24
CA TYR A 304 -17.75 20.84 -13.51
C TYR A 304 -18.03 19.33 -13.64
N LEU A 305 -17.04 18.53 -14.03
CA LEU A 305 -17.23 17.10 -14.31
C LEU A 305 -17.48 16.30 -13.03
N THR A 306 -16.77 16.61 -11.94
CA THR A 306 -16.93 15.93 -10.65
C THR A 306 -18.32 16.17 -10.06
N GLN A 307 -18.81 17.41 -10.11
CA GLN A 307 -20.13 17.80 -9.63
C GLN A 307 -21.25 17.14 -10.45
N THR A 308 -21.12 17.17 -11.78
CA THR A 308 -22.10 16.56 -12.69
C THR A 308 -22.18 15.05 -12.49
N LEU A 309 -21.04 14.37 -12.31
CA LEU A 309 -21.01 12.93 -12.03
C LEU A 309 -21.68 12.61 -10.68
N ALA A 310 -21.34 13.35 -9.63
CA ALA A 310 -21.93 13.15 -8.31
C ALA A 310 -23.46 13.36 -8.35
N GLN A 311 -23.92 14.41 -9.03
CA GLN A 311 -25.36 14.69 -9.20
C GLN A 311 -26.05 13.59 -10.02
N SER A 312 -25.47 13.17 -11.14
CA SER A 312 -26.04 12.10 -11.99
C SER A 312 -26.18 10.79 -11.20
N ILE A 313 -25.19 10.45 -10.36
CA ILE A 313 -25.25 9.25 -9.53
C ILE A 313 -26.32 9.38 -8.44
N ALA A 314 -26.46 10.56 -7.83
CA ALA A 314 -27.50 10.82 -6.83
C ALA A 314 -28.90 10.70 -7.44
N GLU A 315 -29.12 11.21 -8.66
CA GLU A 315 -30.39 11.14 -9.39
C GLU A 315 -30.76 9.71 -9.83
N MET A 316 -29.78 8.84 -10.06
CA MET A 316 -29.99 7.43 -10.43
C MET A 316 -30.63 6.60 -9.31
N HIS A 317 -30.70 7.07 -8.06
CA HIS A 317 -31.25 6.37 -6.90
C HIS A 317 -30.69 4.95 -6.74
N VAL A 318 -29.44 4.74 -7.17
CA VAL A 318 -28.77 3.44 -7.06
C VAL A 318 -28.52 3.10 -5.60
N ASN A 319 -28.77 1.84 -5.23
CA ASN A 319 -28.41 1.40 -3.89
C ASN A 319 -26.93 1.64 -3.61
N ARG A 320 -26.60 2.28 -2.50
CA ARG A 320 -25.23 2.66 -2.13
C ARG A 320 -24.23 1.49 -2.17
N TRP A 321 -24.68 0.27 -1.87
CA TRP A 321 -23.83 -0.92 -1.90
C TRP A 321 -23.56 -1.42 -3.32
N VAL A 322 -24.52 -1.25 -4.23
CA VAL A 322 -24.32 -1.52 -5.67
C VAL A 322 -23.31 -0.52 -6.23
N LEU A 323 -23.42 0.76 -5.85
CA LEU A 323 -22.45 1.80 -6.22
C LEU A 323 -21.05 1.44 -5.70
N MET A 324 -20.93 1.05 -4.43
CA MET A 324 -19.66 0.61 -3.84
C MET A 324 -19.09 -0.60 -4.59
N GLY A 325 -19.92 -1.57 -4.96
CA GLY A 325 -19.51 -2.72 -5.77
C GLY A 325 -18.95 -2.31 -7.14
N LEU A 326 -19.63 -1.39 -7.83
CA LEU A 326 -19.15 -0.86 -9.11
C LEU A 326 -17.83 -0.10 -8.98
N ILE A 327 -17.69 0.72 -7.94
CA ILE A 327 -16.42 1.43 -7.64
C ILE A 327 -15.29 0.42 -7.40
N ASN A 328 -15.54 -0.63 -6.61
CA ASN A 328 -14.53 -1.67 -6.35
C ASN A 328 -14.11 -2.41 -7.63
N VAL A 329 -15.07 -2.74 -8.51
CA VAL A 329 -14.77 -3.37 -9.81
C VAL A 329 -13.96 -2.42 -10.70
N PHE A 330 -14.32 -1.14 -10.75
CA PHE A 330 -13.58 -0.12 -11.50
C PHE A 330 -12.14 0.00 -10.99
N LEU A 331 -11.95 0.13 -9.68
CA LEU A 331 -10.64 0.22 -9.05
C LEU A 331 -9.80 -1.05 -9.28
N LEU A 332 -10.43 -2.22 -9.24
CA LEU A 332 -9.77 -3.49 -9.53
C LEU A 332 -9.24 -3.53 -10.97
N VAL A 333 -10.08 -3.14 -11.94
CA VAL A 333 -9.67 -3.08 -13.35
C VAL A 333 -8.52 -2.10 -13.55
N CYS A 334 -8.57 -0.91 -12.93
CA CYS A 334 -7.46 0.03 -12.95
C CYS A 334 -6.19 -0.58 -12.31
N GLY A 335 -6.34 -1.28 -11.19
CA GLY A 335 -5.24 -1.91 -10.44
C GLY A 335 -4.48 -2.98 -11.21
N PHE A 336 -5.08 -3.56 -12.24
CA PHE A 336 -4.39 -4.53 -13.08
C PHE A 336 -3.29 -3.92 -13.96
N PHE A 337 -3.37 -2.62 -14.27
CA PHE A 337 -2.52 -1.98 -15.27
C PHE A 337 -1.74 -0.78 -14.71
N ILE A 338 -2.22 -0.16 -13.66
CA ILE A 338 -1.74 1.13 -13.17
C ILE A 338 -1.20 0.95 -11.74
N PRO A 339 -0.05 1.56 -11.41
CA PRO A 339 0.49 1.51 -10.04
C PRO A 339 -0.45 2.16 -9.01
N PRO A 340 -0.50 1.64 -7.75
CA PRO A 340 -1.40 2.13 -6.70
C PRO A 340 -1.37 3.64 -6.48
N ALA A 341 -0.18 4.25 -6.41
CA ALA A 341 -0.02 5.68 -6.21
C ALA A 341 -0.75 6.50 -7.28
N ALA A 342 -0.65 6.08 -8.53
CA ALA A 342 -1.28 6.76 -9.65
C ALA A 342 -2.82 6.63 -9.61
N ILE A 343 -3.33 5.44 -9.30
CA ILE A 343 -4.77 5.22 -9.20
C ILE A 343 -5.36 6.10 -8.10
N ILE A 344 -4.76 6.09 -6.93
CA ILE A 344 -5.24 6.89 -5.79
C ILE A 344 -5.32 8.37 -6.17
N LEU A 345 -4.23 8.92 -6.68
CA LEU A 345 -4.14 10.33 -6.99
C LEU A 345 -5.07 10.75 -8.15
N MET A 346 -5.29 9.86 -9.11
CA MET A 346 -6.18 10.11 -10.25
C MET A 346 -7.67 9.96 -9.87
N THR A 347 -8.00 8.92 -9.09
CA THR A 347 -9.40 8.58 -8.83
C THR A 347 -9.98 9.28 -7.62
N SER A 348 -9.15 9.63 -6.62
CA SER A 348 -9.64 10.27 -5.38
C SER A 348 -10.43 11.56 -5.60
N PRO A 349 -10.02 12.50 -6.46
CA PRO A 349 -10.80 13.72 -6.72
C PRO A 349 -12.19 13.43 -7.32
N ILE A 350 -12.33 12.32 -8.02
CA ILE A 350 -13.60 11.90 -8.65
C ILE A 350 -14.45 11.11 -7.64
N LEU A 351 -13.82 10.16 -6.95
CA LEU A 351 -14.54 9.21 -6.09
C LEU A 351 -14.96 9.84 -4.75
N LEU A 352 -14.16 10.76 -4.20
CA LEU A 352 -14.46 11.37 -2.90
C LEU A 352 -15.83 12.05 -2.84
N PRO A 353 -16.21 12.93 -3.78
CA PRO A 353 -17.56 13.52 -3.80
C PRO A 353 -18.66 12.46 -3.93
N ILE A 354 -18.43 11.42 -4.72
CA ILE A 354 -19.40 10.35 -4.97
C ILE A 354 -19.63 9.53 -3.70
N ILE A 355 -18.57 9.10 -3.02
CA ILE A 355 -18.69 8.26 -1.82
C ILE A 355 -19.26 9.04 -0.64
N THR A 356 -18.92 10.32 -0.52
CA THR A 356 -19.48 11.19 0.54
C THR A 356 -20.95 11.48 0.32
N ALA A 357 -21.37 11.73 -0.94
CA ALA A 357 -22.79 11.88 -1.31
C ALA A 357 -23.58 10.58 -1.05
N ALA A 358 -22.96 9.41 -1.20
CA ALA A 358 -23.55 8.12 -0.87
C ALA A 358 -23.56 7.79 0.64
N GLY A 359 -23.03 8.69 1.50
CA GLY A 359 -22.99 8.55 2.94
C GLY A 359 -21.93 7.58 3.46
N PHE A 360 -20.84 7.37 2.73
CA PHE A 360 -19.70 6.59 3.19
C PHE A 360 -18.65 7.48 3.84
N ASP A 361 -17.98 6.94 4.86
CA ASP A 361 -16.87 7.60 5.55
C ASP A 361 -15.61 7.60 4.66
N PRO A 362 -14.94 8.76 4.44
CA PRO A 362 -13.72 8.85 3.63
C PRO A 362 -12.55 8.03 4.18
N VAL A 363 -12.41 7.92 5.51
CA VAL A 363 -11.33 7.15 6.14
C VAL A 363 -11.54 5.66 5.90
N TRP A 364 -12.76 5.17 6.11
CA TRP A 364 -13.13 3.80 5.80
C TRP A 364 -12.93 3.47 4.31
N PHE A 365 -13.34 4.38 3.42
CA PHE A 365 -13.14 4.19 1.98
C PHE A 365 -11.66 4.14 1.59
N GLY A 366 -10.80 4.94 2.24
CA GLY A 366 -9.35 4.89 2.05
C GLY A 366 -8.76 3.51 2.33
N VAL A 367 -9.29 2.80 3.35
CA VAL A 367 -8.89 1.41 3.63
C VAL A 367 -9.37 0.46 2.53
N ILE A 368 -10.65 0.56 2.11
CA ILE A 368 -11.20 -0.26 1.02
C ILE A 368 -10.40 -0.07 -0.27
N LEU A 369 -10.13 1.17 -0.64
CA LEU A 369 -9.33 1.51 -1.81
C LEU A 369 -7.92 0.92 -1.72
N THR A 370 -7.27 0.99 -0.56
CA THR A 370 -5.94 0.41 -0.35
C THR A 370 -5.95 -1.11 -0.54
N ILE A 371 -6.94 -1.83 0.00
CA ILE A 371 -7.05 -3.28 -0.21
C ILE A 371 -7.28 -3.61 -1.69
N ASN A 372 -8.06 -2.81 -2.43
CA ASN A 372 -8.20 -2.97 -3.88
C ASN A 372 -6.85 -2.81 -4.61
N MET A 373 -6.02 -1.85 -4.19
CA MET A 373 -4.68 -1.67 -4.76
C MET A 373 -3.78 -2.87 -4.47
N GLU A 374 -3.92 -3.50 -3.29
CA GLU A 374 -3.19 -4.72 -2.95
C GLU A 374 -3.54 -5.88 -3.89
N VAL A 375 -4.83 -6.05 -4.23
CA VAL A 375 -5.27 -7.05 -5.19
C VAL A 375 -4.54 -6.86 -6.52
N GLY A 376 -4.45 -5.63 -7.02
CA GLY A 376 -3.73 -5.31 -8.26
C GLY A 376 -2.24 -5.71 -8.25
N LEU A 377 -1.61 -5.69 -7.07
CA LEU A 377 -0.18 -6.03 -6.92
C LEU A 377 0.12 -7.54 -7.03
N ILE A 378 -0.86 -8.40 -6.80
CA ILE A 378 -0.70 -9.86 -6.81
C ILE A 378 -1.63 -10.58 -7.80
N HIS A 379 -2.42 -9.82 -8.57
CA HIS A 379 -3.34 -10.38 -9.56
C HIS A 379 -2.80 -10.19 -11.00
N PRO A 380 -2.92 -11.20 -11.88
CA PRO A 380 -2.64 -11.05 -13.32
C PRO A 380 -3.53 -9.94 -13.94
N PRO A 381 -3.09 -9.25 -15.01
CA PRO A 381 -1.95 -9.53 -15.88
C PRO A 381 -0.61 -8.95 -15.43
N VAL A 382 -0.57 -7.89 -14.60
CA VAL A 382 0.71 -7.28 -14.21
C VAL A 382 1.23 -7.87 -12.90
N GLY A 383 0.55 -7.63 -11.77
CA GLY A 383 0.93 -8.23 -10.48
C GLY A 383 2.39 -8.00 -10.09
N LEU A 384 2.78 -6.77 -9.73
CA LEU A 384 4.18 -6.40 -9.49
C LEU A 384 4.92 -7.37 -8.54
N ASN A 385 4.26 -7.82 -7.47
CA ASN A 385 4.85 -8.75 -6.51
C ASN A 385 5.12 -10.14 -7.13
N ILE A 386 4.32 -10.55 -8.12
CA ILE A 386 4.51 -11.82 -8.83
C ILE A 386 5.86 -11.79 -9.54
N TYR A 387 6.20 -10.68 -10.21
CA TYR A 387 7.49 -10.54 -10.90
C TYR A 387 8.68 -10.43 -9.94
N ILE A 388 8.48 -9.80 -8.77
CA ILE A 388 9.50 -9.75 -7.73
C ILE A 388 9.81 -11.17 -7.22
N VAL A 389 8.77 -11.94 -6.94
CA VAL A 389 8.93 -13.35 -6.50
C VAL A 389 9.53 -14.19 -7.59
N GLN A 390 9.15 -13.98 -8.85
CA GLN A 390 9.76 -14.64 -10.01
C GLN A 390 11.26 -14.34 -10.12
N ALA A 391 11.68 -13.11 -9.85
CA ALA A 391 13.10 -12.77 -9.84
C ALA A 391 13.88 -13.43 -8.69
N ILE A 392 13.21 -13.74 -7.57
CA ILE A 392 13.81 -14.47 -6.42
C ILE A 392 13.87 -15.97 -6.69
N ALA A 393 12.87 -16.54 -7.36
CA ALA A 393 12.76 -17.96 -7.68
C ALA A 393 12.54 -18.17 -9.19
N PRO A 394 13.57 -17.94 -10.02
CA PRO A 394 13.43 -17.94 -11.49
C PRO A 394 13.11 -19.30 -12.09
N ASP A 395 13.36 -20.37 -11.35
CA ASP A 395 13.04 -21.74 -11.71
C ASP A 395 11.55 -22.11 -11.50
N VAL A 396 10.79 -21.29 -10.77
CA VAL A 396 9.34 -21.50 -10.60
C VAL A 396 8.60 -20.80 -11.73
N PRO A 397 7.76 -21.50 -12.52
CA PRO A 397 6.98 -20.87 -13.58
C PRO A 397 6.06 -19.76 -13.04
N VAL A 398 5.99 -18.60 -13.73
CA VAL A 398 5.13 -17.47 -13.35
C VAL A 398 3.69 -17.90 -13.10
N THR A 399 3.17 -18.79 -13.96
CA THR A 399 1.82 -19.34 -13.82
C THR A 399 1.60 -20.05 -12.48
N ARG A 400 2.62 -20.73 -11.93
CA ARG A 400 2.53 -21.38 -10.63
C ARG A 400 2.50 -20.35 -9.50
N VAL A 401 3.30 -19.28 -9.60
CA VAL A 401 3.25 -18.15 -8.67
C VAL A 401 1.85 -17.52 -8.69
N MET A 402 1.32 -17.25 -9.88
CA MET A 402 -0.03 -16.69 -10.08
C MET A 402 -1.12 -17.54 -9.44
N TRP A 403 -1.13 -18.86 -9.69
CA TRP A 403 -2.10 -19.76 -9.05
C TRP A 403 -1.95 -19.79 -7.53
N GLY A 404 -0.74 -19.63 -7.02
CA GLY A 404 -0.46 -19.51 -5.59
C GLY A 404 -1.04 -18.26 -4.95
N THR A 405 -1.20 -17.16 -5.70
CA THR A 405 -1.75 -15.89 -5.17
C THR A 405 -3.27 -15.81 -5.16
N ILE A 406 -3.96 -16.53 -6.07
CA ILE A 406 -5.43 -16.44 -6.21
C ILE A 406 -6.19 -16.63 -4.90
N PRO A 407 -5.88 -17.62 -4.05
CA PRO A 407 -6.58 -17.76 -2.78
C PRO A 407 -6.44 -16.56 -1.84
N TYR A 408 -5.30 -15.90 -1.88
CA TYR A 408 -5.05 -14.69 -1.08
C TYR A 408 -5.83 -13.49 -1.62
N VAL A 409 -6.00 -13.40 -2.94
CA VAL A 409 -6.92 -12.44 -3.58
C VAL A 409 -8.35 -12.65 -3.07
N LEU A 410 -8.80 -13.90 -2.96
CA LEU A 410 -10.12 -14.21 -2.39
C LEU A 410 -10.21 -13.80 -0.91
N CYS A 411 -9.13 -13.94 -0.13
CA CYS A 411 -9.07 -13.43 1.24
C CYS A 411 -9.18 -11.90 1.29
N MET A 412 -8.59 -11.17 0.33
CA MET A 412 -8.73 -9.72 0.22
C MET A 412 -10.16 -9.30 -0.10
N PHE A 413 -10.81 -9.96 -1.05
CA PHE A 413 -12.24 -9.72 -1.32
C PHE A 413 -13.11 -10.03 -0.10
N LEU A 414 -12.82 -11.11 0.62
CA LEU A 414 -13.49 -11.42 1.88
C LEU A 414 -13.28 -10.32 2.92
N ALA A 415 -12.05 -9.78 3.03
CA ALA A 415 -11.75 -8.66 3.92
C ALA A 415 -12.56 -7.41 3.54
N ILE A 416 -12.66 -7.07 2.24
CA ILE A 416 -13.51 -5.96 1.76
C ILE A 416 -14.96 -6.18 2.17
N VAL A 417 -15.51 -7.39 1.96
CA VAL A 417 -16.89 -7.71 2.36
C VAL A 417 -17.08 -7.58 3.87
N ILE A 418 -16.15 -8.09 4.68
CA ILE A 418 -16.19 -7.96 6.14
C ILE A 418 -16.19 -6.47 6.54
N LEU A 419 -15.35 -5.64 5.95
CA LEU A 419 -15.28 -4.20 6.22
C LEU A 419 -16.53 -3.45 5.72
N CYS A 420 -17.22 -3.93 4.70
CA CYS A 420 -18.50 -3.40 4.27
C CYS A 420 -19.62 -3.72 5.26
N VAL A 421 -19.60 -4.92 5.85
CA VAL A 421 -20.59 -5.35 6.86
C VAL A 421 -20.28 -4.75 8.23
N PHE A 422 -19.01 -4.63 8.58
CA PHE A 422 -18.52 -4.13 9.87
C PHE A 422 -17.53 -2.96 9.66
N PRO A 423 -18.01 -1.78 9.27
CA PRO A 423 -17.15 -0.61 9.01
C PRO A 423 -16.36 -0.16 10.24
N ASP A 424 -16.87 -0.42 11.43
CA ASP A 424 -16.21 -0.11 12.69
C ASP A 424 -14.83 -0.75 12.85
N ILE A 425 -14.55 -1.83 12.15
CA ILE A 425 -13.20 -2.43 12.15
C ILE A 425 -12.15 -1.42 11.66
N ALA A 426 -12.51 -0.56 10.71
CA ALA A 426 -11.60 0.48 10.22
C ALA A 426 -11.72 1.80 11.02
N THR A 427 -12.91 2.15 11.52
CA THR A 427 -13.16 3.47 12.13
C THR A 427 -13.06 3.48 13.65
N TRP A 428 -13.22 2.33 14.32
CA TRP A 428 -13.22 2.24 15.78
C TRP A 428 -11.92 2.77 16.42
N LEU A 429 -10.77 2.38 15.93
CA LEU A 429 -9.48 2.78 16.52
C LEU A 429 -9.20 4.28 16.34
N PRO A 430 -9.36 4.89 15.14
CA PRO A 430 -9.24 6.32 14.99
C PRO A 430 -10.27 7.11 15.81
N ASP A 431 -11.51 6.67 15.90
CA ASP A 431 -12.54 7.36 16.66
C ASP A 431 -12.31 7.29 18.18
N THR A 432 -11.75 6.17 18.66
CA THR A 432 -11.42 6.01 20.08
C THR A 432 -10.23 6.88 20.48
N LEU A 433 -9.19 6.98 19.65
CA LEU A 433 -7.95 7.69 20.01
C LEU A 433 -7.96 9.17 19.62
N MET A 434 -8.62 9.55 18.54
CA MET A 434 -8.63 10.92 18.02
C MET A 434 -10.03 11.60 18.13
N GLY A 435 -11.00 10.89 18.69
CA GLY A 435 -12.40 11.33 18.76
C GLY A 435 -13.17 11.14 17.45
N PRO A 436 -14.50 11.07 17.46
CA PRO A 436 -15.32 10.92 16.27
C PRO A 436 -15.20 12.13 15.34
N VAL A 437 -15.29 11.89 14.02
CA VAL A 437 -15.36 12.98 13.03
C VAL A 437 -16.70 13.70 13.22
N LYS A 438 -16.66 14.99 13.55
CA LYS A 438 -17.87 15.79 13.52
C LYS A 438 -18.35 15.86 12.07
N PRO A 439 -19.62 15.53 11.79
CA PRO A 439 -20.16 15.72 10.45
C PRO A 439 -20.04 17.22 10.08
N ARG A 440 -19.44 17.48 8.92
CA ARG A 440 -19.35 18.82 8.33
C ARG A 440 -20.68 19.22 7.71
#